data_8919b82e2710713bd32944cba8b7a7a9
#
_entry.id   8919b82e2710713bd32944cba8b7a7a9
#
_cell.length_a   1.000
_cell.length_b   1.000
_cell.length_c   1.000
_cell.angle_alpha   90.00
_cell.angle_beta   90.00
_cell.angle_gamma   90.00
#
_symmetry.space_group_name_H-M   'P 1'
#
loop_
_entity.id
_entity.type
_entity.pdbx_description
1 polymer ?
#
loop_
_entity_poly.entity_id
_entity_poly.type
_entity_poly.pdbx_seq_one_letter_code
_entity_poly.pdbx_strand_id
1 'polypeptide(L)'
;AFARLNNVPSSPRKMRLVADMVRGKEVFRALGLLKFSNKEAAGRLEKLLRSAIANWEAKNEEKAEAGVLCVKTIHVDCAPMLKRLRTAPQGRGYRIRKRSNHVTIIVDRINQNTEA
;
A
#
# COMPACT_ATOMS: atom_id res chain seq x y z
N ALA A 1 -13.93 -4.29 3.38
CA ALA A 1 -13.47 -4.36 1.98
C ALA A 1 -11.95 -4.26 1.92
N PHE A 2 -11.37 -4.83 0.93
CA PHE A 2 -9.93 -4.84 0.75
C PHE A 2 -9.55 -4.50 -0.68
N ALA A 3 -8.30 -4.08 -0.86
CA ALA A 3 -7.66 -3.97 -2.15
C ALA A 3 -6.23 -4.49 -2.05
N ARG A 4 -5.75 -5.09 -3.11
CA ARG A 4 -4.41 -5.67 -3.15
C ARG A 4 -3.68 -5.22 -4.39
N LEU A 5 -2.42 -4.85 -4.23
CA LEU A 5 -1.52 -4.51 -5.32
C LEU A 5 -0.37 -5.51 -5.33
N ASN A 6 -0.29 -6.30 -6.40
CA ASN A 6 0.72 -7.35 -6.52
C ASN A 6 1.93 -6.88 -7.32
N ASN A 7 3.08 -7.45 -7.00
CA ASN A 7 4.32 -7.24 -7.75
C ASN A 7 4.71 -5.77 -7.92
N VAL A 8 4.62 -5.01 -6.84
CA VAL A 8 5.05 -3.61 -6.84
C VAL A 8 6.57 -3.57 -6.96
N PRO A 9 7.14 -2.92 -7.99
CA PRO A 9 8.58 -2.91 -8.21
C PRO A 9 9.29 -1.91 -7.30
N SER A 10 9.24 -2.14 -6.01
CA SER A 10 9.94 -1.34 -5.00
C SER A 10 10.36 -2.20 -3.83
N SER A 11 11.26 -1.69 -3.01
CA SER A 11 11.71 -2.40 -1.82
C SER A 11 10.57 -2.53 -0.81
N PRO A 12 10.32 -3.72 -0.24
CA PRO A 12 9.33 -3.88 0.83
C PRO A 12 9.60 -2.96 2.02
N ARG A 13 10.86 -2.71 2.35
CA ARG A 13 11.25 -1.81 3.44
C ARG A 13 10.76 -0.38 3.22
N LYS A 14 10.95 0.14 2.00
CA LYS A 14 10.49 1.49 1.65
C LYS A 14 8.97 1.58 1.67
N MET A 15 8.29 0.55 1.18
CA MET A 15 6.85 0.49 1.19
C MET A 15 6.30 0.43 2.61
N ARG A 16 6.95 -0.29 3.52
CA ARG A 16 6.54 -0.37 4.92
C ARG A 16 6.63 0.96 5.65
N LEU A 17 7.62 1.77 5.32
CA LEU A 17 7.73 3.11 5.90
C LEU A 17 6.51 3.96 5.59
N VAL A 18 6.03 3.91 4.35
CA VAL A 18 4.84 4.65 3.94
C VAL A 18 3.58 4.02 4.52
N ALA A 19 3.51 2.70 4.56
CA ALA A 19 2.37 1.99 5.14
C ALA A 19 2.17 2.34 6.62
N ASP A 20 3.25 2.49 7.37
CA ASP A 20 3.19 2.87 8.78
C ASP A 20 2.62 4.27 9.00
N MET A 21 2.76 5.17 8.02
CA MET A 21 2.21 6.51 8.09
C MET A 21 0.67 6.53 8.10
N VAL A 22 0.06 5.54 7.48
CA VAL A 22 -1.40 5.52 7.26
C VAL A 22 -2.13 4.45 8.06
N ARG A 23 -1.39 3.54 8.70
CA ARG A 23 -2.01 2.46 9.47
C ARG A 23 -2.86 3.01 10.61
N GLY A 24 -4.10 2.58 10.69
CA GLY A 24 -5.04 2.98 11.72
C GLY A 24 -5.62 4.38 11.56
N LYS A 25 -5.31 5.07 10.47
CA LYS A 25 -5.80 6.42 10.22
C LYS A 25 -7.13 6.39 9.47
N GLU A 26 -7.93 7.44 9.67
CA GLU A 26 -9.15 7.64 8.89
C GLU A 26 -8.77 7.80 7.40
N VAL A 27 -9.61 7.25 6.49
CA VAL A 27 -9.22 7.10 5.08
C VAL A 27 -8.91 8.41 4.36
N PHE A 28 -9.68 9.47 4.59
CA PHE A 28 -9.43 10.74 3.92
C PHE A 28 -8.19 11.44 4.46
N ARG A 29 -7.93 11.29 5.75
CA ARG A 29 -6.69 11.77 6.35
C ARG A 29 -5.49 11.01 5.80
N ALA A 30 -5.62 9.69 5.66
CA ALA A 30 -4.58 8.86 5.05
C ALA A 30 -4.31 9.27 3.61
N LEU A 31 -5.35 9.51 2.82
CA LEU A 31 -5.19 10.00 1.45
C LEU A 31 -4.42 11.33 1.39
N GLY A 32 -4.74 12.25 2.31
CA GLY A 32 -4.02 13.52 2.40
C GLY A 32 -2.55 13.34 2.74
N LEU A 33 -2.23 12.47 3.69
CA LEU A 33 -0.85 12.17 4.06
C LEU A 33 -0.07 11.58 2.88
N LEU A 34 -0.69 10.67 2.14
CA LEU A 34 -0.07 10.04 0.98
C LEU A 34 0.13 11.04 -0.17
N LYS A 35 -0.86 11.89 -0.42
CA LYS A 35 -0.82 12.87 -1.49
C LYS A 35 0.34 13.87 -1.32
N PHE A 36 0.60 14.30 -0.09
CA PHE A 36 1.65 15.28 0.20
C PHE A 36 2.99 14.65 0.60
N SER A 37 3.11 13.35 0.54
CA SER A 37 4.37 12.67 0.79
C SER A 37 5.30 12.76 -0.42
N ASN A 38 6.58 13.00 -0.18
CA ASN A 38 7.60 13.03 -1.23
C ASN A 38 8.04 11.63 -1.67
N LYS A 39 7.57 10.59 -1.01
CA LYS A 39 8.00 9.21 -1.30
C LYS A 39 7.26 8.65 -2.50
N GLU A 40 7.98 7.99 -3.41
CA GLU A 40 7.40 7.37 -4.60
C GLU A 40 6.34 6.33 -4.24
N ALA A 41 6.60 5.53 -3.22
CA ALA A 41 5.67 4.52 -2.77
C ALA A 41 4.31 5.08 -2.33
N ALA A 42 4.27 6.33 -1.87
CA ALA A 42 3.04 6.98 -1.44
C ALA A 42 2.02 7.13 -2.56
N GLY A 43 2.46 7.44 -3.77
CA GLY A 43 1.56 7.54 -4.93
C GLY A 43 0.87 6.21 -5.24
N ARG A 44 1.58 5.11 -5.11
CA ARG A 44 1.03 3.77 -5.33
C ARG A 44 0.04 3.39 -4.25
N LEU A 45 0.34 3.69 -2.99
CA LEU A 45 -0.58 3.44 -1.87
C LEU A 45 -1.82 4.31 -1.94
N GLU A 46 -1.69 5.55 -2.40
CA GLU A 46 -2.84 6.44 -2.60
C GLU A 46 -3.86 5.81 -3.54
N LYS A 47 -3.39 5.33 -4.69
CA LYS A 47 -4.25 4.65 -5.67
C LYS A 47 -4.88 3.39 -5.10
N LEU A 48 -4.10 2.61 -4.37
CA LEU A 48 -4.59 1.38 -3.74
C LEU A 48 -5.65 1.68 -2.69
N LEU A 49 -5.45 2.70 -1.88
CA LEU A 49 -6.42 3.11 -0.86
C LEU A 49 -7.72 3.60 -1.49
N ARG A 50 -7.64 4.37 -2.57
CA ARG A 50 -8.83 4.78 -3.33
C ARG A 50 -9.58 3.58 -3.89
N SER A 51 -8.87 2.57 -4.37
CA SER A 51 -9.47 1.32 -4.83
C SER A 51 -10.19 0.59 -3.69
N ALA A 52 -9.58 0.52 -2.51
CA ALA A 52 -10.20 -0.10 -1.34
C ALA A 52 -11.48 0.63 -0.91
N ILE A 53 -11.46 1.95 -0.93
CA ILE A 53 -12.65 2.77 -0.62
C ILE A 53 -13.75 2.50 -1.64
N ALA A 54 -13.42 2.47 -2.93
CA ALA A 54 -14.39 2.18 -3.99
C ALA A 54 -15.01 0.78 -3.83
N ASN A 55 -14.20 -0.20 -3.45
CA ASN A 55 -14.69 -1.55 -3.18
C ASN A 55 -15.64 -1.59 -2.00
N TRP A 56 -15.36 -0.82 -0.95
CA TRP A 56 -16.24 -0.71 0.20
C TRP A 56 -17.57 -0.07 -0.18
N GLU A 57 -17.54 1.02 -0.95
CA GLU A 57 -18.74 1.70 -1.42
C GLU A 57 -19.62 0.78 -2.27
N ALA A 58 -19.01 0.01 -3.17
CA ALA A 58 -19.74 -0.95 -4.00
C ALA A 58 -20.36 -2.08 -3.18
N LYS A 59 -19.64 -2.57 -2.18
CA LYS A 59 -20.12 -3.68 -1.33
C LYS A 59 -21.24 -3.26 -0.40
N ASN A 60 -21.18 -2.06 0.15
CA ASN A 60 -22.16 -1.58 1.14
C ASN A 60 -23.23 -0.69 0.55
N GLU A 61 -23.15 -0.38 -0.73
CA GLU A 61 -24.12 0.51 -1.42
C GLU A 61 -24.25 1.87 -0.73
N GLU A 62 -23.19 2.32 -0.09
CA GLU A 62 -23.12 3.61 0.60
C GLU A 62 -21.93 4.39 0.07
N LYS A 63 -22.04 5.70 0.09
CA LYS A 63 -20.92 6.57 -0.24
C LYS A 63 -20.06 6.78 1.00
N ALA A 64 -18.74 6.65 0.86
CA ALA A 64 -17.82 6.90 1.96
C ALA A 64 -17.81 8.38 2.32
N GLU A 65 -18.00 8.67 3.59
CA GLU A 65 -17.96 10.03 4.14
C GLU A 65 -16.80 10.17 5.12
N ALA A 66 -16.38 11.41 5.35
CA ALA A 66 -15.33 11.71 6.30
C ALA A 66 -15.68 11.21 7.70
N GLY A 67 -14.72 10.55 8.37
CA GLY A 67 -14.88 10.05 9.72
C GLY A 67 -15.60 8.70 9.83
N VAL A 68 -15.98 8.08 8.73
CA VAL A 68 -16.70 6.80 8.74
C VAL A 68 -15.79 5.60 8.59
N LEU A 69 -14.78 5.70 7.73
CA LEU A 69 -13.88 4.60 7.42
C LEU A 69 -12.46 4.85 7.94
N CYS A 70 -11.78 3.78 8.28
CA CYS A 70 -10.36 3.83 8.63
C CYS A 70 -9.60 2.72 7.92
N VAL A 71 -8.28 2.90 7.81
CA VAL A 71 -7.37 1.86 7.36
C VAL A 71 -7.18 0.89 8.52
N LYS A 72 -7.97 -0.16 8.55
CA LYS A 72 -7.96 -1.14 9.63
C LYS A 72 -6.65 -1.92 9.64
N THR A 73 -6.24 -2.37 8.47
CA THR A 73 -5.05 -3.21 8.34
C THR A 73 -4.36 -2.88 7.03
N ILE A 74 -3.05 -2.83 7.07
CA ILE A 74 -2.22 -2.73 5.88
C ILE A 74 -1.02 -3.65 6.05
N HIS A 75 -0.82 -4.54 5.08
CA HIS A 75 0.28 -5.49 5.05
C HIS A 75 1.14 -5.28 3.83
N VAL A 76 2.44 -5.34 4.03
CA VAL A 76 3.42 -5.32 2.94
C VAL A 76 4.20 -6.63 3.00
N ASP A 77 3.96 -7.50 2.04
CA ASP A 77 4.61 -8.80 1.97
C ASP A 77 5.70 -8.79 0.91
N CYS A 78 6.77 -9.54 1.15
CA CYS A 78 7.82 -9.70 0.15
C CYS A 78 7.32 -10.54 -1.01
N ALA A 79 7.56 -10.07 -2.24
CA ALA A 79 7.32 -10.85 -3.44
C ALA A 79 8.60 -11.57 -3.87
N PRO A 80 8.51 -12.58 -4.75
CA PRO A 80 9.70 -13.23 -5.28
C PRO A 80 10.63 -12.22 -5.95
N MET A 81 11.94 -12.37 -5.67
CA MET A 81 12.96 -11.54 -6.29
C MET A 81 13.21 -12.00 -7.72
N LEU A 82 13.24 -11.02 -8.64
CA LEU A 82 13.72 -11.26 -9.98
C LEU A 82 15.24 -11.22 -9.96
N LYS A 83 15.88 -12.34 -10.38
CA LYS A 83 17.31 -12.41 -10.55
C LYS A 83 17.61 -12.23 -12.04
N ARG A 84 18.37 -11.22 -12.38
CA ARG A 84 18.82 -10.99 -13.74
C ARG A 84 20.33 -10.97 -13.80
N LEU A 85 20.89 -11.54 -14.87
CA LEU A 85 22.32 -11.46 -15.15
C LEU A 85 22.56 -10.24 -16.03
N ARG A 86 23.49 -9.40 -15.60
CA ARG A 86 24.03 -8.31 -16.41
C ARG A 86 25.43 -8.69 -16.85
N THR A 87 25.71 -8.52 -18.14
CA THR A 87 27.06 -8.70 -18.64
C THR A 87 27.93 -7.55 -18.10
N ALA A 88 28.97 -7.93 -17.37
CA ALA A 88 29.97 -6.98 -16.88
C ALA A 88 31.05 -6.76 -17.92
N PRO A 89 31.79 -5.65 -17.84
CA PRO A 89 33.05 -5.51 -18.59
C PRO A 89 33.95 -6.72 -18.38
N GLN A 90 34.63 -7.19 -19.40
CA GLN A 90 35.52 -8.37 -19.38
C GLN A 90 34.79 -9.71 -19.30
N GLY A 91 33.54 -9.77 -19.71
CA GLY A 91 32.79 -11.02 -19.81
C GLY A 91 32.31 -11.63 -18.50
N ARG A 92 32.41 -10.90 -17.40
CA ARG A 92 31.86 -11.34 -16.12
C ARG A 92 30.37 -10.99 -16.02
N GLY A 93 29.55 -11.92 -15.52
CA GLY A 93 28.14 -11.66 -15.26
C GLY A 93 27.91 -11.18 -13.83
N TYR A 94 27.11 -10.12 -13.68
CA TYR A 94 26.64 -9.67 -12.37
C TYR A 94 25.19 -10.10 -12.18
N ARG A 95 24.89 -10.56 -10.97
CA ARG A 95 23.50 -10.82 -10.59
C ARG A 95 22.87 -9.53 -10.10
N ILE A 96 21.77 -9.15 -10.73
CA ILE A 96 20.94 -8.04 -10.27
C ILE A 96 19.72 -8.62 -9.59
N ARG A 97 19.49 -8.22 -8.34
CA ARG A 97 18.31 -8.61 -7.59
C ARG A 97 17.35 -7.44 -7.55
N LYS A 98 16.19 -7.59 -8.18
CA LYS A 98 15.11 -6.62 -8.08
C LYS A 98 14.11 -7.13 -7.07
N ARG A 99 13.93 -6.36 -6.01
CA ARG A 99 12.95 -6.68 -4.98
C ARG A 99 11.60 -6.12 -5.38
N SER A 100 10.56 -6.86 -5.07
CA SER A 100 9.19 -6.41 -5.23
C SER A 100 8.39 -6.77 -4.00
N ASN A 101 7.18 -6.24 -3.91
CA ASN A 101 6.32 -6.48 -2.76
C ASN A 101 4.86 -6.58 -3.19
N HIS A 102 4.06 -7.13 -2.27
CA HIS A 102 2.62 -7.17 -2.39
C HIS A 102 2.04 -6.34 -1.25
N VAL A 103 1.09 -5.48 -1.55
CA VAL A 103 0.45 -4.64 -0.54
C VAL A 103 -1.02 -4.98 -0.47
N THR A 104 -1.52 -5.22 0.72
CA THR A 104 -2.94 -5.45 0.98
C THR A 104 -3.44 -4.41 1.96
N ILE A 105 -4.51 -3.69 1.60
CA ILE A 105 -5.16 -2.72 2.47
C ILE A 105 -6.57 -3.20 2.77
N ILE A 106 -6.93 -3.20 4.03
CA ILE A 106 -8.29 -3.49 4.49
C ILE A 106 -8.86 -2.22 5.11
N VAL A 107 -9.97 -1.76 4.58
CA VAL A 107 -10.71 -0.61 5.14
C VAL A 107 -12.01 -1.12 5.77
N ASP A 108 -12.38 -0.50 6.88
CA ASP A 108 -13.59 -0.85 7.60
C ASP A 108 -14.12 0.37 8.33
N ARG A 109 -15.35 0.26 8.85
CA ARG A 109 -15.94 1.34 9.64
C ARG A 109 -15.16 1.54 10.92
N ILE A 110 -15.05 2.79 11.35
CA ILE A 110 -14.44 3.11 12.63
C ILE A 110 -15.31 2.52 13.74
N ASN A 111 -14.69 1.68 14.57
CA ASN A 111 -15.39 1.06 15.69
C ASN A 111 -15.37 2.00 16.88
N GLN A 112 -16.51 2.64 17.16
CA GLN A 112 -16.65 3.58 18.27
C GLN A 112 -16.46 2.93 19.64
N ASN A 113 -16.66 1.63 19.74
CA ASN A 113 -16.50 0.92 21.01
C ASN A 113 -15.05 0.72 21.44
N THR A 114 -14.10 0.97 20.53
CA THR A 114 -12.67 0.83 20.83
C THR A 114 -12.02 2.13 21.30
N GLU A 115 -12.77 3.20 21.37
CA GLU A 115 -12.28 4.53 21.76
C GLU A 115 -12.39 4.80 23.26
N ALA A 116 -12.62 3.79 24.02
CA ALA A 116 -12.73 3.95 25.45
C ALA A 116 -11.38 4.28 26.10
#